data_f0d2b85287ffd065bbfbadacb9e6975c
#
_entry.id   f0d2b85287ffd065bbfbadacb9e6975c
#
_cell.length_a   1.000
_cell.length_b   1.000
_cell.length_c   1.000
_cell.angle_alpha   90.00
_cell.angle_beta   90.00
_cell.angle_gamma   90.00
#
_symmetry.space_group_name_H-M   'P 1'
#
loop_
_entity.id
_entity.type
_entity.pdbx_description
1 polymer ?
#
loop_
_entity_poly.entity_id
_entity_poly.type
_entity_poly.pdbx_seq_one_letter_code
_entity_poly.pdbx_strand_id
1 'polypeptide(L)'
;MSRRTFAARAGRALCGALLVAAALAPAGCAPLPPARQVADINLIAGRWRGQIVFGRGSYQLFYLTINPDGTLGASWDGATRWGKVTIEGGRARFNFYIWSGNLDYLEGGGDRVILLKEDFSHWDAIVRPLT
;
A
#
# COMPACT_ATOMS: atom_id res chain seq x y z
N MET A 1 2.81 16.21 -45.37
CA MET A 1 3.63 15.17 -44.71
C MET A 1 4.55 15.74 -43.65
N SER A 2 5.23 16.82 -43.89
CA SER A 2 6.12 17.47 -42.94
C SER A 2 5.43 17.92 -41.64
N ARG A 3 4.18 18.35 -41.73
CA ARG A 3 3.40 18.79 -40.55
C ARG A 3 3.14 17.66 -39.54
N ARG A 4 2.88 16.43 -40.01
CA ARG A 4 2.64 15.28 -39.14
C ARG A 4 3.89 14.87 -38.40
N THR A 5 5.03 14.92 -39.05
CA THR A 5 6.30 14.61 -38.45
C THR A 5 6.68 15.62 -37.36
N PHE A 6 6.33 16.89 -37.61
CA PHE A 6 6.60 17.95 -36.63
C PHE A 6 5.76 17.81 -35.37
N ALA A 7 4.47 17.49 -35.53
CA ALA A 7 3.57 17.26 -34.38
C ALA A 7 4.02 16.07 -33.51
N ALA A 8 4.50 15.00 -34.12
CA ALA A 8 5.02 13.84 -33.40
C ALA A 8 6.27 14.17 -32.57
N ARG A 9 7.13 15.04 -33.10
CA ARG A 9 8.33 15.50 -32.38
C ARG A 9 7.95 16.37 -31.18
N ALA A 10 6.99 17.25 -31.35
CA ALA A 10 6.50 18.09 -30.25
C ALA A 10 5.89 17.24 -29.12
N GLY A 11 5.13 16.21 -29.47
CA GLY A 11 4.58 15.29 -28.48
C GLY A 11 5.64 14.55 -27.68
N ARG A 12 6.71 14.13 -28.32
CA ARG A 12 7.83 13.47 -27.64
C ARG A 12 8.57 14.40 -26.68
N ALA A 13 8.76 15.64 -27.08
CA ALA A 13 9.39 16.63 -26.22
C ALA A 13 8.58 16.90 -24.96
N LEU A 14 7.27 16.96 -25.07
CA LEU A 14 6.38 17.12 -23.91
C LEU A 14 6.44 15.92 -22.96
N CYS A 15 6.46 14.71 -23.49
CA CYS A 15 6.61 13.51 -22.68
C CYS A 15 7.94 13.49 -21.93
N GLY A 16 9.02 13.90 -22.59
CA GLY A 16 10.32 13.98 -21.96
C GLY A 16 10.37 15.00 -20.82
N ALA A 17 9.75 16.16 -21.02
CA ALA A 17 9.67 17.19 -19.99
C ALA A 17 8.88 16.71 -18.76
N LEU A 18 7.77 16.01 -18.96
CA LEU A 18 6.98 15.44 -17.88
C LEU A 18 7.74 14.40 -17.09
N LEU A 19 8.53 13.54 -17.75
CA LEU A 19 9.36 12.54 -17.09
C LEU A 19 10.44 13.18 -16.21
N VAL A 20 11.05 14.25 -16.69
CA VAL A 20 12.06 14.99 -15.92
C VAL A 20 11.43 15.64 -14.69
N ALA A 21 10.25 16.24 -14.83
CA ALA A 21 9.54 16.82 -13.71
C ALA A 21 9.17 15.79 -12.65
N ALA A 22 8.75 14.59 -13.05
CA ALA A 22 8.45 13.49 -12.13
C ALA A 22 9.70 13.02 -11.39
N ALA A 23 10.86 13.02 -12.02
CA ALA A 23 12.14 12.65 -11.39
C ALA A 23 12.59 13.70 -10.37
N LEU A 24 12.25 14.96 -10.55
CA LEU A 24 12.62 16.05 -9.65
C LEU A 24 11.70 16.15 -8.41
N ALA A 25 10.55 15.49 -8.41
CA ALA A 25 9.62 15.48 -7.28
C ALA A 25 9.42 14.04 -6.74
N PRO A 26 10.47 13.39 -6.20
CA PRO A 26 10.45 11.96 -5.97
C PRO A 26 9.61 11.52 -4.78
N ALA A 27 9.63 12.27 -3.69
CA ALA A 27 9.12 11.76 -2.41
C ALA A 27 7.59 11.72 -2.33
N GLY A 28 6.89 12.66 -2.95
CA GLY A 28 5.44 12.76 -2.86
C GLY A 28 4.67 12.16 -4.04
N CYS A 29 5.37 11.85 -5.13
CA CYS A 29 4.76 11.46 -6.39
C CYS A 29 5.11 10.05 -6.86
N ALA A 30 5.89 9.30 -6.09
CA ALA A 30 6.24 7.93 -6.42
C ALA A 30 4.99 7.06 -6.38
N PRO A 31 4.62 6.39 -7.47
CA PRO A 31 3.46 5.50 -7.46
C PRO A 31 3.72 4.29 -6.59
N LEU A 32 2.65 3.78 -5.98
CA LEU A 32 2.72 2.53 -5.27
C LEU A 32 2.96 1.37 -6.25
N PRO A 33 3.65 0.30 -5.83
CA PRO A 33 3.79 -0.87 -6.68
C PRO A 33 2.44 -1.53 -6.98
N PRO A 34 2.37 -2.38 -8.01
CA PRO A 34 1.10 -3.02 -8.38
C PRO A 34 0.63 -4.01 -7.33
N ALA A 35 -0.68 -4.16 -7.22
CA ALA A 35 -1.30 -5.13 -6.34
C ALA A 35 -1.01 -6.56 -6.81
N ARG A 36 -0.76 -7.45 -5.86
CA ARG A 36 -0.47 -8.87 -6.09
C ARG A 36 -1.48 -9.73 -5.35
N GLN A 37 -1.75 -10.90 -5.89
CA GLN A 37 -2.55 -11.89 -5.18
C GLN A 37 -1.77 -12.46 -4.00
N VAL A 38 -2.46 -12.70 -2.90
CA VAL A 38 -1.89 -13.35 -1.72
C VAL A 38 -2.34 -14.81 -1.73
N ALA A 39 -1.51 -15.67 -2.27
CA ALA A 39 -1.80 -17.10 -2.33
C ALA A 39 -1.52 -17.80 -0.99
N ASP A 40 -0.58 -17.30 -0.22
CA ASP A 40 -0.11 -17.89 1.02
C ASP A 40 0.16 -16.80 2.04
N ILE A 41 -0.21 -17.04 3.29
CA ILE A 41 0.03 -16.13 4.41
C ILE A 41 1.52 -15.80 4.57
N ASN A 42 2.41 -16.72 4.22
CA ASN A 42 3.84 -16.49 4.34
C ASN A 42 4.35 -15.35 3.44
N LEU A 43 3.61 -15.00 2.39
CA LEU A 43 3.95 -13.87 1.53
C LEU A 43 3.89 -12.54 2.30
N ILE A 44 2.97 -12.44 3.25
CA ILE A 44 2.73 -11.22 4.02
C ILE A 44 3.09 -11.36 5.50
N ALA A 45 3.50 -12.55 5.94
CA ALA A 45 3.90 -12.77 7.33
C ALA A 45 5.15 -11.94 7.66
N GLY A 46 5.18 -11.40 8.88
CA GLY A 46 6.29 -10.59 9.34
C GLY A 46 5.82 -9.35 10.09
N ARG A 47 6.75 -8.43 10.26
CA ARG A 47 6.52 -7.17 10.95
C ARG A 47 6.56 -6.01 9.97
N TRP A 48 5.59 -5.13 10.10
CA TRP A 48 5.38 -4.02 9.20
C TRP A 48 5.20 -2.73 9.99
N ARG A 49 5.56 -1.62 9.39
CA ARG A 49 5.48 -0.30 10.01
C ARG A 49 5.03 0.74 9.00
N GLY A 50 4.22 1.67 9.44
CA GLY A 50 3.78 2.77 8.60
C GLY A 50 2.83 3.70 9.33
N GLN A 51 1.74 4.04 8.69
CA GLN A 51 0.80 5.02 9.20
C GLN A 51 -0.64 4.53 9.07
N ILE A 52 -1.44 4.85 10.08
CA ILE A 52 -2.89 4.74 10.02
C ILE A 52 -3.47 6.15 9.90
N VAL A 53 -4.42 6.34 8.98
CA VAL A 53 -5.03 7.62 8.67
C VAL A 53 -6.51 7.53 8.94
N PHE A 54 -6.99 8.33 9.87
CA PHE A 54 -8.41 8.44 10.18
C PHE A 54 -9.08 9.48 9.27
N GLY A 55 -10.36 9.35 9.04
CA GLY A 55 -11.11 10.00 7.97
C GLY A 55 -10.98 11.52 7.83
N ARG A 56 -10.39 12.23 8.76
CA ARG A 56 -10.18 13.68 8.67
C ARG A 56 -8.71 14.09 8.51
N GLY A 57 -7.88 13.17 8.02
CA GLY A 57 -6.47 13.46 7.80
C GLY A 57 -5.60 13.38 9.04
N SER A 58 -6.14 12.97 10.17
CA SER A 58 -5.36 12.65 11.36
C SER A 58 -4.65 11.32 11.14
N TYR A 59 -3.34 11.27 11.34
CA TYR A 59 -2.58 10.04 11.15
C TYR A 59 -1.66 9.79 12.32
N GLN A 60 -1.38 8.50 12.56
CA GLN A 60 -0.53 8.03 13.63
C GLN A 60 0.40 6.95 13.14
N LEU A 61 1.50 6.76 13.84
CA LEU A 61 2.40 5.65 13.59
C LEU A 61 1.68 4.32 13.84
N PHE A 62 1.85 3.39 12.91
CA PHE A 62 1.13 2.13 12.90
C PHE A 62 2.09 0.96 12.73
N TYR A 63 1.93 -0.05 13.56
CA TYR A 63 2.69 -1.29 13.47
C TYR A 63 1.73 -2.45 13.22
N LEU A 64 2.12 -3.33 12.32
CA LEU A 64 1.36 -4.52 11.98
C LEU A 64 2.27 -5.74 12.11
N THR A 65 1.79 -6.77 12.78
CA THR A 65 2.46 -8.06 12.85
C THR A 65 1.52 -9.10 12.29
N ILE A 66 1.98 -9.86 11.31
CA ILE A 66 1.22 -10.98 10.74
C ILE A 66 2.02 -12.24 10.98
N ASN A 67 1.45 -13.17 11.72
CA ASN A 67 2.09 -14.45 12.03
C ASN A 67 1.75 -15.48 10.94
N PRO A 68 2.61 -16.49 10.74
CA PRO A 68 2.35 -17.54 9.75
C PRO A 68 1.04 -18.32 9.97
N ASP A 69 0.52 -18.34 11.19
CA ASP A 69 -0.75 -18.98 11.51
C ASP A 69 -1.98 -18.12 11.18
N GLY A 70 -1.77 -16.91 10.66
CA GLY A 70 -2.84 -15.98 10.31
C GLY A 70 -3.25 -15.05 11.44
N THR A 71 -2.66 -15.14 12.62
CA THR A 71 -2.95 -14.15 13.66
C THR A 71 -2.31 -12.81 13.31
N LEU A 72 -2.98 -11.74 13.69
CA LEU A 72 -2.60 -10.38 13.35
C LEU A 72 -2.58 -9.53 14.61
N GLY A 73 -1.55 -8.72 14.75
CA GLY A 73 -1.47 -7.68 15.79
C GLY A 73 -1.36 -6.31 15.15
N ALA A 74 -2.26 -5.41 15.50
CA ALA A 74 -2.26 -4.04 15.01
C ALA A 74 -2.06 -3.09 16.18
N SER A 75 -1.07 -2.22 16.08
CA SER A 75 -0.66 -1.36 17.18
C SER A 75 -0.56 0.08 16.75
N TRP A 76 -1.30 0.94 17.42
CA TRP A 76 -1.16 2.39 17.35
C TRP A 76 -1.61 3.00 18.66
N ASP A 77 -1.17 4.20 18.93
CA ASP A 77 -1.56 4.93 20.14
C ASP A 77 -1.23 4.14 21.42
N GLY A 78 -0.13 3.39 21.40
CA GLY A 78 0.33 2.63 22.56
C GLY A 78 -0.47 1.38 22.88
N ALA A 79 -1.47 1.03 22.09
CA ALA A 79 -2.31 -0.15 22.31
C ALA A 79 -2.19 -1.15 21.16
N THR A 80 -2.13 -2.43 21.48
CA THR A 80 -2.12 -3.50 20.49
C THR A 80 -3.46 -4.21 20.49
N ARG A 81 -3.99 -4.43 19.30
CA ARG A 81 -5.26 -5.11 19.07
C ARG A 81 -5.00 -6.36 18.24
N TRP A 82 -5.50 -7.48 18.70
CA TRP A 82 -5.24 -8.77 18.05
C TRP A 82 -6.44 -9.22 17.24
N GLY A 83 -6.16 -9.95 16.18
CA GLY A 83 -7.17 -10.46 15.29
C GLY A 83 -6.61 -11.49 14.33
N LYS A 84 -7.18 -11.55 13.14
CA LYS A 84 -6.86 -12.57 12.13
C LYS A 84 -6.79 -11.98 10.74
N VAL A 85 -5.98 -12.63 9.90
CA VAL A 85 -6.01 -12.48 8.45
C VAL A 85 -6.55 -13.76 7.85
N THR A 86 -7.49 -13.65 6.94
CA THR A 86 -8.03 -14.76 6.17
C THR A 86 -7.73 -14.55 4.69
N ILE A 87 -7.45 -15.62 3.97
CA ILE A 87 -7.14 -15.56 2.54
C ILE A 87 -8.16 -16.41 1.81
N GLU A 88 -8.85 -15.81 0.84
CA GLU A 88 -9.81 -16.47 -0.02
C GLU A 88 -9.63 -16.02 -1.47
N GLY A 89 -9.38 -16.95 -2.38
CA GLY A 89 -9.23 -16.64 -3.79
C GLY A 89 -8.12 -15.66 -4.12
N GLY A 90 -7.02 -15.70 -3.38
CA GLY A 90 -5.89 -14.80 -3.57
C GLY A 90 -6.09 -13.40 -2.96
N ARG A 91 -7.17 -13.21 -2.23
CA ARG A 91 -7.47 -11.97 -1.53
C ARG A 91 -7.36 -12.15 -0.03
N ALA A 92 -6.73 -11.20 0.63
CA ALA A 92 -6.58 -11.20 2.09
C ALA A 92 -7.58 -10.23 2.72
N ARG A 93 -8.14 -10.64 3.83
CA ARG A 93 -9.00 -9.80 4.66
C ARG A 93 -8.50 -9.82 6.08
N PHE A 94 -8.60 -8.68 6.75
CA PHE A 94 -8.27 -8.58 8.17
C PHE A 94 -9.53 -8.43 9.01
N ASN A 95 -9.41 -8.87 10.25
CA ASN A 95 -10.42 -8.68 11.28
C ASN A 95 -9.69 -8.52 12.62
N PHE A 96 -9.84 -7.39 13.26
CA PHE A 96 -9.33 -7.18 14.61
C PHE A 96 -10.20 -6.16 15.34
N TYR A 97 -10.41 -6.38 16.62
CA TYR A 97 -11.27 -5.56 17.46
C TYR A 97 -12.68 -5.48 16.82
N ILE A 98 -13.16 -4.28 16.51
CA ILE A 98 -14.46 -4.06 15.88
C ILE A 98 -14.34 -3.81 14.36
N TRP A 99 -13.14 -3.90 13.80
CA TRP A 99 -12.90 -3.56 12.40
C TRP A 99 -12.57 -4.76 11.53
N SER A 100 -13.07 -4.69 10.32
CA SER A 100 -12.76 -5.63 9.25
C SER A 100 -12.52 -4.87 7.96
N GLY A 101 -11.75 -5.43 7.06
CA GLY A 101 -11.50 -4.81 5.78
C GLY A 101 -10.61 -5.64 4.87
N ASN A 102 -10.21 -5.02 3.78
CA ASN A 102 -9.31 -5.63 2.81
C ASN A 102 -7.86 -5.33 3.16
N LEU A 103 -7.05 -6.35 3.01
CA LEU A 103 -5.60 -6.23 3.09
C LEU A 103 -5.07 -6.43 1.68
N ASP A 104 -4.55 -5.37 1.07
CA ASP A 104 -3.97 -5.41 -0.28
C ASP A 104 -2.45 -5.48 -0.17
N TYR A 105 -1.87 -6.45 -0.86
CA TYR A 105 -0.42 -6.59 -0.94
C TYR A 105 0.08 -6.07 -2.28
N LEU A 106 1.04 -5.17 -2.23
CA LEU A 106 1.63 -4.54 -3.40
C LEU A 106 3.13 -4.83 -3.42
N GLU A 107 3.63 -5.22 -4.58
CA GLU A 107 5.06 -5.54 -4.72
C GLU A 107 5.55 -5.18 -6.12
N GLY A 108 6.69 -4.53 -6.18
CA GLY A 108 7.34 -4.19 -7.43
C GLY A 108 8.57 -3.33 -7.18
N GLY A 109 9.60 -3.47 -8.03
CA GLY A 109 10.81 -2.67 -7.96
C GLY A 109 11.57 -2.77 -6.63
N GLY A 110 11.44 -3.88 -5.93
CA GLY A 110 12.06 -4.07 -4.62
C GLY A 110 11.27 -3.45 -3.46
N ASP A 111 10.14 -2.82 -3.73
CA ASP A 111 9.25 -2.26 -2.71
C ASP A 111 8.13 -3.23 -2.39
N ARG A 112 7.81 -3.38 -1.11
CA ARG A 112 6.72 -4.21 -0.61
C ARG A 112 5.85 -3.36 0.30
N VAL A 113 4.55 -3.33 0.02
CA VAL A 113 3.61 -2.47 0.73
C VAL A 113 2.36 -3.27 1.06
N ILE A 114 1.83 -3.06 2.25
CA ILE A 114 0.49 -3.52 2.62
C ILE A 114 -0.39 -2.31 2.84
N LEU A 115 -1.55 -2.32 2.18
CA LEU A 115 -2.63 -1.37 2.42
C LEU A 115 -3.75 -2.06 3.17
N LEU A 116 -4.19 -1.48 4.28
CA LEU A 116 -5.37 -1.93 4.98
C LEU A 116 -6.47 -0.90 4.73
N LYS A 117 -7.61 -1.37 4.24
CA LYS A 117 -8.78 -0.53 3.97
C LYS A 117 -9.96 -1.05 4.76
N GLU A 118 -10.36 -0.30 5.76
CA GLU A 118 -11.50 -0.66 6.59
C GLU A 118 -12.80 -0.55 5.79
N ASP A 119 -13.72 -1.49 5.98
CA ASP A 119 -14.91 -1.66 5.12
C ASP A 119 -15.82 -0.43 5.08
N PHE A 120 -15.87 0.33 6.15
CA PHE A 120 -16.74 1.52 6.24
C PHE A 120 -15.95 2.83 6.11
N SER A 121 -14.70 2.75 5.70
CA SER A 121 -13.84 3.91 5.45
C SER A 121 -13.58 4.79 6.68
N HIS A 122 -13.62 4.20 7.87
CA HIS A 122 -13.26 4.92 9.08
C HIS A 122 -11.77 5.26 9.12
N TRP A 123 -10.95 4.38 8.55
CA TRP A 123 -9.50 4.56 8.48
C TRP A 123 -8.90 3.70 7.37
N ASP A 124 -7.71 4.12 6.93
CA ASP A 124 -6.84 3.35 6.06
C ASP A 124 -5.45 3.30 6.68
N ALA A 125 -4.69 2.27 6.38
CA ALA A 125 -3.30 2.18 6.82
C ALA A 125 -2.40 1.74 5.68
N ILE A 126 -1.17 2.25 5.69
CA ILE A 126 -0.13 1.87 4.74
C ILE A 126 1.12 1.50 5.54
N VAL A 127 1.67 0.34 5.25
CA VAL A 127 2.85 -0.17 5.96
C VAL A 127 3.85 -0.81 5.01
N ARG A 128 5.11 -0.74 5.40
CA ARG A 128 6.23 -1.39 4.72
C ARG A 128 6.95 -2.31 5.70
N PRO A 129 7.73 -3.30 5.19
CA PRO A 129 8.45 -4.22 6.08
C PRO A 129 9.33 -3.47 7.07
N LEU A 130 9.28 -3.89 8.31
CA LEU A 130 10.17 -3.41 9.36
C LEU A 130 11.50 -4.17 9.25
N THR A 131 12.57 -3.44 8.97
CA THR A 131 13.91 -4.01 8.81
C THR A 131 14.76 -3.81 10.04
#